data_28460c23f58178023be2bc2a6a62d6fa
#
_entry.id   28460c23f58178023be2bc2a6a62d6fa
#
_cell.length_a   1.000
_cell.length_b   1.000
_cell.length_c   1.000
_cell.angle_alpha   90.00
_cell.angle_beta   90.00
_cell.angle_gamma   90.00
#
_symmetry.space_group_name_H-M   'P 1'
#
loop_
_entity.id
_entity.type
_entity.pdbx_description
1 polymer ?
#
loop_
_entity_poly.entity_id
_entity_poly.type
_entity_poly.pdbx_seq_one_letter_code
_entity_poly.pdbx_strand_id
1 'polypeptide(L)'
;ILFQRSSETLEDVGRANVYMDNRTAVYGGFVIRGRKIGDYNPLFFKYLLSTPLARKRTCRMGAGAQHFNIGQDGLSKISLCFPLMEEQNKIARLLSLIDERIATQNKIIEKLQSLIKGIAQNVARNNKPNIRLSECLECSSSTLQESDVCKNGTYPVYGANGIVGYLDNYNTEKEAVYIIKDGSGVGTVSYVTGKCSATGTLNTLQAKEGYSLQYL
;
A
#
# COMPACT_ATOMS: atom_id res chain seq x y z
N ILE A 1 15.68 -5.27 -21.91
CA ILE A 1 15.59 -5.06 -20.45
C ILE A 1 16.11 -3.66 -20.16
N LEU A 2 15.43 -2.95 -19.27
CA LEU A 2 15.80 -1.62 -18.81
C LEU A 2 16.17 -1.72 -17.33
N PHE A 3 17.31 -1.16 -16.94
CA PHE A 3 17.78 -1.14 -15.56
C PHE A 3 17.82 0.31 -15.06
N GLN A 4 17.35 0.53 -13.84
CA GLN A 4 17.48 1.81 -13.14
C GLN A 4 18.94 2.04 -12.78
N ARG A 5 19.56 3.09 -13.34
CA ARG A 5 20.98 3.39 -13.14
C ARG A 5 21.27 3.99 -11.77
N SER A 6 20.38 4.85 -11.27
CA SER A 6 20.59 5.62 -10.05
C SER A 6 19.36 5.49 -9.12
N SER A 7 19.60 5.47 -7.81
CA SER A 7 18.54 5.48 -6.80
C SER A 7 19.04 6.16 -5.52
N GLU A 8 18.10 6.66 -4.72
CA GLU A 8 18.35 7.18 -3.38
C GLU A 8 18.64 6.05 -2.38
N THR A 9 18.16 4.84 -2.65
CA THR A 9 18.36 3.66 -1.82
C THR A 9 19.18 2.60 -2.55
N LEU A 10 20.03 1.87 -1.80
CA LEU A 10 20.81 0.76 -2.36
C LEU A 10 19.91 -0.40 -2.82
N GLU A 11 18.77 -0.58 -2.15
CA GLU A 11 17.79 -1.61 -2.45
C GLU A 11 17.10 -1.40 -3.80
N ASP A 12 17.05 -0.16 -4.29
CA ASP A 12 16.35 0.18 -5.53
C ASP A 12 17.26 0.30 -6.74
N VAL A 13 18.58 0.48 -6.54
CA VAL A 13 19.52 0.59 -7.67
C VAL A 13 19.52 -0.67 -8.53
N GLY A 14 19.55 -0.50 -9.84
CA GLY A 14 19.57 -1.61 -10.80
C GLY A 14 18.26 -2.41 -10.85
N ARG A 15 17.14 -1.88 -10.39
CA ARG A 15 15.83 -2.49 -10.64
C ARG A 15 15.59 -2.63 -12.14
N ALA A 16 15.08 -3.80 -12.52
CA ALA A 16 14.90 -4.15 -13.92
C ALA A 16 13.43 -4.15 -14.32
N ASN A 17 13.17 -3.72 -15.54
CA ASN A 17 11.88 -3.88 -16.19
C ASN A 17 12.09 -4.23 -17.67
N VAL A 18 11.03 -4.69 -18.35
CA VAL A 18 11.09 -5.10 -19.74
C VAL A 18 10.14 -4.25 -20.56
N TYR A 19 10.67 -3.67 -21.64
CA TYR A 19 9.84 -3.02 -22.63
C TYR A 19 9.37 -4.07 -23.64
N MET A 20 8.07 -4.31 -23.68
CA MET A 20 7.42 -5.37 -24.51
C MET A 20 6.60 -4.80 -25.67
N ASP A 21 6.57 -3.47 -25.84
CA ASP A 21 5.85 -2.81 -26.93
C ASP A 21 6.72 -2.81 -28.21
N ASN A 22 6.08 -2.83 -29.38
CA ASN A 22 6.72 -2.72 -30.68
C ASN A 22 6.95 -1.27 -31.13
N ARG A 23 6.41 -0.29 -30.41
CA ARG A 23 6.59 1.14 -30.73
C ARG A 23 8.02 1.56 -30.39
N THR A 24 8.57 2.47 -31.21
CA THR A 24 9.87 3.09 -30.90
C THR A 24 9.75 3.89 -29.59
N ALA A 25 10.70 3.66 -28.69
CA ALA A 25 10.77 4.36 -27.40
C ALA A 25 12.16 4.93 -27.16
N VAL A 26 12.21 6.06 -26.49
CA VAL A 26 13.45 6.69 -25.99
C VAL A 26 13.54 6.47 -24.47
N TYR A 27 14.74 6.53 -23.92
CA TYR A 27 14.99 6.41 -22.48
C TYR A 27 15.99 7.46 -22.02
N GLY A 28 15.86 7.90 -20.78
CA GLY A 28 16.71 8.93 -20.19
C GLY A 28 18.04 8.40 -19.68
N GLY A 29 18.94 9.32 -19.31
CA GLY A 29 20.30 8.99 -18.84
C GLY A 29 20.38 8.18 -17.53
N PHE A 30 19.28 8.09 -16.78
CA PHE A 30 19.19 7.28 -15.58
C PHE A 30 18.73 5.83 -15.83
N VAL A 31 18.69 5.41 -17.08
CA VAL A 31 18.32 4.05 -17.50
C VAL A 31 19.46 3.43 -18.29
N ILE A 32 19.80 2.19 -17.96
CA ILE A 32 20.70 1.36 -18.75
C ILE A 32 19.85 0.36 -19.56
N ARG A 33 20.06 0.33 -20.87
CA ARG A 33 19.39 -0.62 -21.75
C ARG A 33 20.25 -1.86 -21.98
N GLY A 34 19.76 -3.05 -21.60
CA GLY A 34 20.30 -4.33 -22.01
C GLY A 34 19.54 -4.89 -23.22
N ARG A 35 20.24 -5.13 -24.34
CA ARG A 35 19.70 -5.83 -25.52
C ARG A 35 19.78 -7.34 -25.32
N LYS A 36 18.79 -8.05 -25.86
CA LYS A 36 18.82 -9.51 -25.90
C LYS A 36 19.92 -9.96 -26.91
N ILE A 37 20.84 -10.80 -26.45
CA ILE A 37 21.87 -11.42 -27.30
C ILE A 37 21.65 -12.93 -27.35
N GLY A 38 21.44 -13.58 -26.22
CA GLY A 38 21.15 -15.01 -26.10
C GLY A 38 19.69 -15.37 -26.24
N ASP A 39 19.40 -16.64 -26.15
CA ASP A 39 18.01 -17.12 -26.16
C ASP A 39 17.46 -17.21 -24.73
N TYR A 40 16.54 -16.32 -24.40
CA TYR A 40 15.84 -16.26 -23.14
C TYR A 40 14.48 -15.55 -23.28
N ASN A 41 13.55 -15.83 -22.38
CA ASN A 41 12.28 -15.12 -22.31
C ASN A 41 12.44 -13.80 -21.54
N PRO A 42 12.25 -12.62 -22.17
CA PRO A 42 12.44 -11.33 -21.50
C PRO A 42 11.50 -11.14 -20.30
N LEU A 43 10.25 -11.62 -20.39
CA LEU A 43 9.28 -11.50 -19.29
C LEU A 43 9.69 -12.38 -18.09
N PHE A 44 10.22 -13.59 -18.35
CA PHE A 44 10.82 -14.40 -17.29
C PHE A 44 11.96 -13.66 -16.59
N PHE A 45 12.83 -12.98 -17.35
CA PHE A 45 13.94 -12.21 -16.79
C PHE A 45 13.48 -11.00 -15.97
N LYS A 46 12.36 -10.37 -16.29
CA LYS A 46 11.73 -9.36 -15.41
C LYS A 46 11.50 -9.92 -14.01
N TYR A 47 10.92 -11.12 -13.92
CA TYR A 47 10.64 -11.76 -12.62
C TYR A 47 11.93 -12.27 -11.95
N LEU A 48 12.82 -12.91 -12.69
CA LEU A 48 14.10 -13.41 -12.18
C LEU A 48 14.91 -12.28 -11.54
N LEU A 49 15.04 -11.14 -12.21
CA LEU A 49 15.80 -9.98 -11.74
C LEU A 49 15.14 -9.28 -10.52
N SER A 50 13.87 -9.57 -10.25
CA SER A 50 13.14 -9.10 -9.08
C SER A 50 13.26 -10.02 -7.87
N THR A 51 13.82 -11.24 -8.02
CA THR A 51 13.99 -12.17 -6.91
C THR A 51 14.98 -11.64 -5.86
N PRO A 52 14.82 -12.01 -4.57
CA PRO A 52 15.74 -11.57 -3.51
C PRO A 52 17.22 -11.89 -3.80
N LEU A 53 17.49 -13.05 -4.42
CA LEU A 53 18.85 -13.45 -4.79
C LEU A 53 19.44 -12.54 -5.87
N ALA A 54 18.69 -12.28 -6.93
CA ALA A 54 19.13 -11.39 -8.01
C ALA A 54 19.30 -9.95 -7.49
N ARG A 55 18.34 -9.46 -6.68
CA ARG A 55 18.43 -8.14 -6.05
C ARG A 55 19.67 -8.01 -5.16
N LYS A 56 19.93 -8.99 -4.29
CA LYS A 56 21.14 -9.01 -3.43
C LYS A 56 22.42 -8.94 -4.26
N ARG A 57 22.51 -9.65 -5.40
CA ARG A 57 23.67 -9.60 -6.30
C ARG A 57 23.78 -8.25 -7.00
N THR A 58 22.66 -7.68 -7.47
CA THR A 58 22.64 -6.38 -8.14
C THR A 58 23.02 -5.25 -7.17
N CYS A 59 22.44 -5.20 -5.99
CA CYS A 59 22.73 -4.18 -4.97
C CYS A 59 24.22 -4.14 -4.57
N ARG A 60 24.89 -5.30 -4.54
CA ARG A 60 26.35 -5.35 -4.26
C ARG A 60 27.21 -4.63 -5.30
N MET A 61 26.68 -4.41 -6.50
CA MET A 61 27.37 -3.68 -7.58
C MET A 61 27.04 -2.19 -7.58
N GLY A 62 26.09 -1.76 -6.74
CA GLY A 62 25.77 -0.35 -6.53
C GLY A 62 26.84 0.34 -5.68
N ALA A 63 27.22 1.55 -6.05
CA ALA A 63 28.19 2.38 -5.36
C ALA A 63 27.69 3.82 -5.22
N GLY A 64 28.01 4.46 -4.10
CA GLY A 64 27.65 5.85 -3.81
C GLY A 64 27.39 6.07 -2.33
N ALA A 65 27.42 7.32 -1.88
CA ALA A 65 27.20 7.70 -0.47
C ALA A 65 25.80 8.31 -0.23
N GLN A 66 25.33 9.17 -1.15
CA GLN A 66 24.00 9.79 -1.07
C GLN A 66 23.05 9.24 -2.14
N HIS A 67 23.60 8.97 -3.33
CA HIS A 67 22.89 8.33 -4.43
C HIS A 67 23.67 7.12 -4.89
N PHE A 68 22.99 5.98 -4.92
CA PHE A 68 23.60 4.73 -5.38
C PHE A 68 23.48 4.62 -6.89
N ASN A 69 24.59 4.29 -7.55
CA ASN A 69 24.68 4.14 -8.99
C ASN A 69 25.20 2.76 -9.34
N ILE A 70 24.70 2.19 -10.45
CA ILE A 70 25.24 0.99 -11.05
C ILE A 70 25.64 1.28 -12.50
N GLY A 71 26.83 0.79 -12.89
CA GLY A 71 27.32 0.90 -14.26
C GLY A 71 27.09 -0.38 -15.08
N GLN A 72 27.37 -0.31 -16.38
CA GLN A 72 27.31 -1.47 -17.28
C GLN A 72 28.26 -2.57 -16.81
N ASP A 73 29.44 -2.20 -16.34
CA ASP A 73 30.45 -3.15 -15.83
C ASP A 73 29.98 -3.88 -14.57
N GLY A 74 29.25 -3.18 -13.69
CA GLY A 74 28.63 -3.80 -12.51
C GLY A 74 27.56 -4.80 -12.92
N LEU A 75 26.67 -4.42 -13.83
CA LEU A 75 25.62 -5.31 -14.33
C LEU A 75 26.19 -6.54 -15.05
N SER A 76 27.28 -6.39 -15.82
CA SER A 76 27.89 -7.50 -16.57
C SER A 76 28.52 -8.59 -15.67
N LYS A 77 28.84 -8.27 -14.42
CA LYS A 77 29.41 -9.19 -13.42
C LYS A 77 28.36 -10.02 -12.68
N ILE A 78 27.07 -9.73 -12.89
CA ILE A 78 26.00 -10.45 -12.19
C ILE A 78 25.77 -11.79 -12.88
N SER A 79 26.00 -12.88 -12.14
CA SER A 79 25.71 -14.24 -12.60
C SER A 79 24.42 -14.74 -11.97
N LEU A 80 23.53 -15.29 -12.78
CA LEU A 80 22.25 -15.89 -12.35
C LEU A 80 22.08 -17.24 -13.03
N CYS A 81 21.50 -18.19 -12.29
CA CYS A 81 21.06 -19.46 -12.85
C CYS A 81 19.59 -19.34 -13.28
N PHE A 82 19.24 -19.89 -14.42
CA PHE A 82 17.88 -19.93 -14.93
C PHE A 82 17.62 -21.23 -15.71
N PRO A 83 16.35 -21.69 -15.78
CA PRO A 83 16.01 -22.94 -16.41
C PRO A 83 16.01 -22.86 -17.95
N LEU A 84 15.68 -23.97 -18.60
CA LEU A 84 15.53 -24.06 -20.05
C LEU A 84 14.37 -23.16 -20.53
N MET A 85 14.40 -22.79 -21.82
CA MET A 85 13.42 -21.87 -22.44
C MET A 85 11.97 -22.31 -22.22
N GLU A 86 11.69 -23.59 -22.31
CA GLU A 86 10.33 -24.09 -22.10
C GLU A 86 9.80 -23.79 -20.70
N GLU A 87 10.63 -24.00 -19.67
CA GLU A 87 10.28 -23.68 -18.28
C GLU A 87 10.19 -22.18 -18.05
N GLN A 88 11.11 -21.38 -18.64
CA GLN A 88 11.02 -19.91 -18.61
C GLN A 88 9.67 -19.44 -19.13
N ASN A 89 9.19 -19.99 -20.25
CA ASN A 89 7.92 -19.62 -20.87
C ASN A 89 6.73 -19.98 -19.95
N LYS A 90 6.75 -21.17 -19.34
CA LYS A 90 5.70 -21.59 -18.40
C LYS A 90 5.63 -20.70 -17.16
N ILE A 91 6.79 -20.42 -16.56
CA ILE A 91 6.88 -19.55 -15.38
C ILE A 91 6.47 -18.11 -15.72
N ALA A 92 6.98 -17.55 -16.82
CA ALA A 92 6.62 -16.20 -17.25
C ALA A 92 5.11 -16.05 -17.48
N ARG A 93 4.49 -17.04 -18.14
CA ARG A 93 3.05 -17.05 -18.38
C ARG A 93 2.26 -17.10 -17.08
N LEU A 94 2.62 -18.00 -16.16
CA LEU A 94 1.95 -18.12 -14.86
C LEU A 94 2.01 -16.80 -14.07
N LEU A 95 3.20 -16.22 -13.92
CA LEU A 95 3.40 -15.00 -13.17
C LEU A 95 2.71 -13.81 -13.83
N SER A 96 2.71 -13.72 -15.16
CA SER A 96 2.01 -12.65 -15.87
C SER A 96 0.48 -12.74 -15.69
N LEU A 97 -0.10 -13.94 -15.67
CA LEU A 97 -1.53 -14.11 -15.38
C LEU A 97 -1.89 -13.71 -13.95
N ILE A 98 -1.00 -13.95 -12.99
CA ILE A 98 -1.16 -13.49 -11.61
C ILE A 98 -1.12 -11.95 -11.55
N ASP A 99 -0.13 -11.32 -12.19
CA ASP A 99 -0.03 -9.85 -12.27
C ASP A 99 -1.28 -9.22 -12.89
N GLU A 100 -1.79 -9.78 -14.00
CA GLU A 100 -3.01 -9.34 -14.65
C GLU A 100 -4.23 -9.45 -13.75
N ARG A 101 -4.32 -10.55 -13.00
CA ARG A 101 -5.41 -10.75 -12.04
C ARG A 101 -5.35 -9.73 -10.89
N ILE A 102 -4.16 -9.49 -10.33
CA ILE A 102 -3.95 -8.48 -9.28
C ILE A 102 -4.33 -7.08 -9.82
N ALA A 103 -3.87 -6.72 -11.00
CA ALA A 103 -4.20 -5.44 -11.62
C ALA A 103 -5.72 -5.28 -11.86
N THR A 104 -6.39 -6.34 -12.27
CA THR A 104 -7.85 -6.35 -12.46
C THR A 104 -8.59 -6.18 -11.14
N GLN A 105 -8.18 -6.89 -10.09
CA GLN A 105 -8.78 -6.76 -8.76
C GLN A 105 -8.61 -5.34 -8.20
N ASN A 106 -7.43 -4.76 -8.34
CA ASN A 106 -7.19 -3.38 -7.90
C ASN A 106 -8.11 -2.39 -8.62
N LYS A 107 -8.31 -2.53 -9.93
CA LYS A 107 -9.26 -1.70 -10.69
C LYS A 107 -10.72 -1.87 -10.21
N ILE A 108 -11.11 -3.08 -9.82
CA ILE A 108 -12.43 -3.32 -9.25
C ILE A 108 -12.57 -2.62 -7.90
N ILE A 109 -11.56 -2.72 -7.03
CA ILE A 109 -11.54 -2.05 -5.72
C ILE A 109 -11.66 -0.53 -5.90
N GLU A 110 -10.86 0.06 -6.79
CA GLU A 110 -10.92 1.50 -7.09
C GLU A 110 -12.31 1.95 -7.58
N LYS A 111 -12.92 1.16 -8.48
CA LYS A 111 -14.27 1.44 -8.97
C LYS A 111 -15.32 1.35 -7.87
N LEU A 112 -15.25 0.34 -7.00
CA LEU A 112 -16.15 0.19 -5.87
C LEU A 112 -16.02 1.33 -4.87
N GLN A 113 -14.80 1.74 -4.54
CA GLN A 113 -14.55 2.89 -3.68
C GLN A 113 -15.11 4.19 -4.29
N SER A 114 -14.94 4.40 -5.59
CA SER A 114 -15.51 5.54 -6.30
C SER A 114 -17.04 5.52 -6.30
N LEU A 115 -17.64 4.34 -6.49
CA LEU A 115 -19.10 4.16 -6.46
C LEU A 115 -19.68 4.45 -5.07
N ILE A 116 -19.04 3.93 -4.00
CA ILE A 116 -19.44 4.22 -2.62
C ILE A 116 -19.45 5.73 -2.36
N LYS A 117 -18.35 6.42 -2.71
CA LYS A 117 -18.28 7.88 -2.58
C LYS A 117 -19.36 8.60 -3.37
N GLY A 118 -19.60 8.17 -4.62
CA GLY A 118 -20.61 8.76 -5.49
C GLY A 118 -22.03 8.58 -4.95
N ILE A 119 -22.38 7.41 -4.45
CA ILE A 119 -23.68 7.13 -3.84
C ILE A 119 -23.86 8.01 -2.58
N ALA A 120 -22.89 8.02 -1.68
CA ALA A 120 -22.95 8.83 -0.47
C ALA A 120 -23.15 10.32 -0.78
N GLN A 121 -22.40 10.85 -1.76
CA GLN A 121 -22.55 12.24 -2.20
C GLN A 121 -23.92 12.53 -2.80
N ASN A 122 -24.45 11.61 -3.63
CA ASN A 122 -25.76 11.77 -4.23
C ASN A 122 -26.87 11.75 -3.19
N VAL A 123 -26.81 10.84 -2.22
CA VAL A 123 -27.77 10.80 -1.11
C VAL A 123 -27.72 12.10 -0.31
N ALA A 124 -26.52 12.57 0.05
CA ALA A 124 -26.37 13.81 0.81
C ALA A 124 -26.86 15.06 0.04
N ARG A 125 -26.63 15.13 -1.29
CA ARG A 125 -27.04 16.29 -2.12
C ARG A 125 -28.54 16.31 -2.41
N ASN A 126 -29.16 15.14 -2.57
CA ASN A 126 -30.57 15.05 -2.96
C ASN A 126 -31.53 15.15 -1.77
N ASN A 127 -31.03 15.08 -0.55
CA ASN A 127 -31.82 15.21 0.65
C ASN A 127 -31.53 16.53 1.36
N LYS A 128 -32.57 17.19 1.85
CA LYS A 128 -32.41 18.37 2.70
C LYS A 128 -31.98 17.92 4.10
N PRO A 129 -31.11 18.70 4.78
CA PRO A 129 -30.79 18.45 6.19
C PRO A 129 -32.06 18.46 7.02
N ASN A 130 -32.31 17.37 7.74
CA ASN A 130 -33.53 17.18 8.54
C ASN A 130 -33.25 16.89 10.01
N ILE A 131 -31.98 16.68 10.38
CA ILE A 131 -31.57 16.39 11.77
C ILE A 131 -30.18 16.96 12.02
N ARG A 132 -29.91 17.34 13.27
CA ARG A 132 -28.58 17.73 13.72
C ARG A 132 -27.79 16.51 14.21
N LEU A 133 -26.49 16.46 13.95
CA LEU A 133 -25.63 15.37 14.42
C LEU A 133 -25.70 15.19 15.96
N SER A 134 -25.85 16.28 16.70
CA SER A 134 -26.02 16.25 18.16
C SER A 134 -27.32 15.57 18.64
N GLU A 135 -28.31 15.42 17.76
CA GLU A 135 -29.56 14.73 18.08
C GLU A 135 -29.43 13.21 17.91
N CYS A 136 -28.57 12.76 17.01
CA CYS A 136 -28.40 11.35 16.66
C CYS A 136 -27.08 10.73 17.13
N LEU A 137 -26.08 11.53 17.51
CA LEU A 137 -24.76 11.07 17.93
C LEU A 137 -24.38 11.59 19.31
N GLU A 138 -23.66 10.76 20.03
CA GLU A 138 -22.88 11.16 21.20
C GLU A 138 -21.42 11.24 20.81
N CYS A 139 -20.76 12.34 21.22
CA CYS A 139 -19.34 12.55 20.96
C CYS A 139 -18.59 12.54 22.29
N SER A 140 -17.57 11.70 22.38
CA SER A 140 -16.66 11.64 23.52
C SER A 140 -15.20 11.72 23.05
N SER A 141 -14.30 12.10 23.97
CA SER A 141 -12.85 12.11 23.72
C SER A 141 -12.16 11.31 24.80
N SER A 142 -11.14 10.58 24.42
CA SER A 142 -10.27 9.87 25.34
C SER A 142 -9.11 10.76 25.80
N THR A 143 -8.58 10.49 26.99
CA THR A 143 -7.32 11.07 27.51
C THR A 143 -6.15 10.09 27.36
N LEU A 144 -6.39 8.88 26.82
CA LEU A 144 -5.39 7.84 26.64
C LEU A 144 -4.28 8.32 25.67
N GLN A 145 -3.03 8.20 26.11
CA GLN A 145 -1.85 8.54 25.30
C GLN A 145 -1.26 7.28 24.66
N GLU A 146 -0.54 7.43 23.55
CA GLU A 146 0.15 6.31 22.91
C GLU A 146 1.25 5.71 23.80
N SER A 147 1.80 6.49 24.74
CA SER A 147 2.75 6.02 25.75
C SER A 147 2.18 5.03 26.73
N ASP A 148 0.85 5.03 26.92
CA ASP A 148 0.15 4.18 27.88
C ASP A 148 -0.24 2.82 27.31
N VAL A 149 0.08 2.59 26.02
CA VAL A 149 -0.34 1.42 25.26
C VAL A 149 0.77 0.36 25.22
N CYS A 150 0.39 -0.90 25.39
CA CYS A 150 1.31 -2.04 25.35
C CYS A 150 1.40 -2.66 23.95
N LYS A 151 2.50 -3.37 23.67
CA LYS A 151 2.62 -4.16 22.43
C LYS A 151 1.72 -5.40 22.45
N ASN A 152 1.41 -5.91 23.63
CA ASN A 152 0.59 -7.11 23.84
C ASN A 152 -0.56 -6.74 24.79
N GLY A 153 -1.76 -7.16 24.46
CA GLY A 153 -3.00 -6.93 25.22
C GLY A 153 -4.19 -7.55 24.48
N THR A 154 -5.35 -7.52 25.10
CA THR A 154 -6.55 -8.19 24.60
C THR A 154 -7.29 -7.34 23.56
N TYR A 155 -7.35 -6.02 23.76
CA TYR A 155 -8.17 -5.12 22.95
C TYR A 155 -7.32 -4.11 22.20
N PRO A 156 -7.59 -3.88 20.90
CA PRO A 156 -6.82 -2.94 20.09
C PRO A 156 -7.07 -1.50 20.52
N VAL A 157 -6.02 -0.69 20.46
CA VAL A 157 -6.08 0.75 20.67
C VAL A 157 -5.79 1.47 19.36
N TYR A 158 -6.68 2.37 18.98
CA TYR A 158 -6.59 3.14 17.75
C TYR A 158 -6.06 4.55 18.02
N GLY A 159 -5.13 4.98 17.20
CA GLY A 159 -4.63 6.34 17.08
C GLY A 159 -4.87 6.90 15.68
N ALA A 160 -4.32 8.08 15.38
CA ALA A 160 -4.50 8.74 14.09
C ALA A 160 -4.03 7.91 12.87
N ASN A 161 -3.04 7.03 13.05
CA ASN A 161 -2.47 6.19 11.99
C ASN A 161 -2.95 4.73 12.01
N GLY A 162 -4.04 4.43 12.73
CA GLY A 162 -4.55 3.07 12.90
C GLY A 162 -4.24 2.49 14.27
N ILE A 163 -4.06 1.16 14.36
CA ILE A 163 -3.78 0.49 15.63
C ILE A 163 -2.37 0.85 16.11
N VAL A 164 -2.29 1.45 17.30
CA VAL A 164 -1.03 1.88 17.93
C VAL A 164 -0.54 0.90 19.02
N GLY A 165 -1.38 -0.04 19.44
CA GLY A 165 -1.07 -1.09 20.40
C GLY A 165 -2.31 -1.72 20.99
N TYR A 166 -2.20 -2.28 22.21
CA TYR A 166 -3.23 -3.06 22.86
C TYR A 166 -3.31 -2.74 24.35
N LEU A 167 -4.50 -2.95 24.95
CA LEU A 167 -4.76 -2.88 26.38
C LEU A 167 -5.63 -4.06 26.82
N ASP A 168 -5.67 -4.35 28.12
CA ASP A 168 -6.57 -5.36 28.69
C ASP A 168 -7.91 -4.78 29.14
N ASN A 169 -8.09 -3.47 28.97
CA ASN A 169 -9.35 -2.76 29.13
C ASN A 169 -9.74 -2.04 27.83
N TYR A 170 -10.96 -1.51 27.79
CA TYR A 170 -11.49 -0.80 26.63
C TYR A 170 -12.33 0.42 27.05
N ASN A 171 -12.35 1.46 26.20
CA ASN A 171 -13.22 2.62 26.36
C ASN A 171 -14.37 2.65 25.32
N THR A 172 -14.38 1.70 24.38
CA THR A 172 -15.45 1.49 23.40
C THR A 172 -15.88 0.03 23.48
N GLU A 173 -17.15 -0.25 23.74
CA GLU A 173 -17.66 -1.61 23.92
C GLU A 173 -18.32 -2.17 22.65
N LYS A 174 -19.00 -1.31 21.90
CA LYS A 174 -19.78 -1.66 20.71
C LYS A 174 -19.16 -1.05 19.46
N GLU A 175 -20.00 -0.72 18.50
CA GLU A 175 -19.59 0.02 17.32
C GLU A 175 -19.38 1.50 17.65
N ALA A 176 -18.39 2.09 16.97
CA ALA A 176 -18.11 3.52 17.05
C ALA A 176 -17.52 4.04 15.75
N VAL A 177 -17.61 5.33 15.55
CA VAL A 177 -16.86 6.05 14.52
C VAL A 177 -15.79 6.89 15.20
N TYR A 178 -14.54 6.67 14.82
CA TYR A 178 -13.42 7.49 15.27
C TYR A 178 -13.12 8.57 14.24
N ILE A 179 -12.99 9.81 14.70
CA ILE A 179 -12.61 10.95 13.84
C ILE A 179 -11.30 11.52 14.38
N ILE A 180 -10.32 11.65 13.48
CA ILE A 180 -9.05 12.29 13.83
C ILE A 180 -9.31 13.77 14.09
N LYS A 181 -9.01 14.24 15.31
CA LYS A 181 -9.19 15.64 15.71
C LYS A 181 -7.91 16.47 15.63
N ASP A 182 -6.74 15.83 15.70
CA ASP A 182 -5.43 16.50 15.72
C ASP A 182 -4.47 15.88 14.71
N GLY A 183 -3.70 16.71 14.01
CA GLY A 183 -2.64 16.30 13.08
C GLY A 183 -3.00 16.35 11.61
N SER A 184 -2.17 15.75 10.76
CA SER A 184 -2.28 15.81 9.29
C SER A 184 -3.50 15.10 8.70
N GLY A 185 -4.15 14.25 9.47
CA GLY A 185 -5.34 13.48 9.06
C GLY A 185 -6.67 14.01 9.61
N VAL A 186 -6.70 15.23 10.14
CA VAL A 186 -7.92 15.81 10.75
C VAL A 186 -9.14 15.64 9.85
N GLY A 187 -10.25 15.15 10.44
CA GLY A 187 -11.49 14.86 9.73
C GLY A 187 -11.57 13.49 9.08
N THR A 188 -10.49 12.70 9.09
CA THR A 188 -10.54 11.30 8.64
C THR A 188 -11.38 10.48 9.59
N VAL A 189 -12.27 9.67 9.01
CA VAL A 189 -13.27 8.87 9.72
C VAL A 189 -12.94 7.39 9.59
N SER A 190 -13.03 6.66 10.70
CA SER A 190 -12.84 5.20 10.76
C SER A 190 -13.98 4.56 11.55
N TYR A 191 -14.64 3.57 10.95
CA TYR A 191 -15.65 2.76 11.62
C TYR A 191 -15.00 1.56 12.31
N VAL A 192 -15.33 1.36 13.58
CA VAL A 192 -14.79 0.27 14.40
C VAL A 192 -15.93 -0.50 15.07
N THR A 193 -15.70 -1.77 15.33
CA THR A 193 -16.68 -2.66 15.97
C THR A 193 -16.02 -3.47 17.08
N GLY A 194 -16.82 -3.79 18.11
CA GLY A 194 -16.35 -4.59 19.24
C GLY A 194 -15.55 -3.79 20.26
N LYS A 195 -14.98 -4.50 21.23
CA LYS A 195 -14.23 -3.90 22.33
C LYS A 195 -12.89 -3.37 21.86
N CYS A 196 -12.70 -2.07 21.95
CA CYS A 196 -11.48 -1.37 21.56
C CYS A 196 -11.32 -0.05 22.31
N SER A 197 -10.26 0.68 22.06
CA SER A 197 -10.04 2.00 22.66
C SER A 197 -9.56 3.01 21.63
N ALA A 198 -9.89 4.28 21.87
CA ALA A 198 -9.36 5.41 21.13
C ALA A 198 -8.32 6.17 21.98
N THR A 199 -7.24 6.62 21.37
CA THR A 199 -6.31 7.58 22.00
C THR A 199 -6.89 9.00 22.02
N GLY A 200 -6.24 9.88 22.75
CA GLY A 200 -6.60 11.30 22.84
C GLY A 200 -6.56 12.07 21.50
N THR A 201 -5.98 11.52 20.44
CA THR A 201 -5.96 12.13 19.11
C THR A 201 -7.26 11.93 18.32
N LEU A 202 -8.18 11.10 18.85
CA LEU A 202 -9.45 10.76 18.22
C LEU A 202 -10.63 11.27 19.03
N ASN A 203 -11.69 11.68 18.34
CA ASN A 203 -13.04 11.76 18.90
C ASN A 203 -13.78 10.47 18.60
N THR A 204 -14.52 9.98 19.56
CA THR A 204 -15.38 8.80 19.44
C THR A 204 -16.83 9.25 19.28
N LEU A 205 -17.47 8.84 18.19
CA LEU A 205 -18.88 9.04 17.95
C LEU A 205 -19.62 7.71 18.13
N GLN A 206 -20.72 7.74 18.86
CA GLN A 206 -21.63 6.61 19.06
C GLN A 206 -23.06 7.03 18.67
N ALA A 207 -23.82 6.12 18.08
CA ALA A 207 -25.21 6.40 17.76
C ALA A 207 -26.05 6.40 19.04
N LYS A 208 -26.96 7.37 19.12
CA LYS A 208 -28.03 7.36 20.12
C LYS A 208 -29.10 6.31 19.75
N GLU A 209 -29.93 5.97 20.71
CA GLU A 209 -31.01 5.01 20.51
C GLU A 209 -31.91 5.40 19.33
N GLY A 210 -32.21 4.44 18.47
CA GLY A 210 -33.01 4.62 17.26
C GLY A 210 -32.23 5.01 16.01
N TYR A 211 -30.90 5.22 16.08
CA TYR A 211 -30.06 5.57 14.94
C TYR A 211 -29.03 4.47 14.66
N SER A 212 -28.73 4.28 13.37
CA SER A 212 -27.67 3.36 12.91
C SER A 212 -26.41 4.13 12.56
N LEU A 213 -25.32 3.80 13.23
CA LEU A 213 -24.02 4.45 13.03
C LEU A 213 -23.46 4.26 11.59
N GLN A 214 -23.85 3.18 10.92
CA GLN A 214 -23.43 2.93 9.53
C GLN A 214 -24.04 3.90 8.51
N TYR A 215 -25.15 4.57 8.86
CA TYR A 215 -25.82 5.55 8.00
C TYR A 215 -25.47 7.01 8.37
N LEU A 216 -24.83 7.24 9.49
CA LEU A 216 -24.41 8.54 10.00
C LEU A 216 -22.94 8.83 9.68
#